data_a31b3215e5f955f9cd4c24e2de29f231
#
_entry.id   a31b3215e5f955f9cd4c24e2de29f231
#
_cell.length_a   1.000
_cell.length_b   1.000
_cell.length_c   1.000
_cell.angle_alpha   90.00
_cell.angle_beta   90.00
_cell.angle_gamma   90.00
#
_symmetry.space_group_name_H-M   'P 1'
#
loop_
_entity.id
_entity.type
_entity.pdbx_description
1 polymer ?
#
loop_
_entity_poly.entity_id
_entity_poly.type
_entity_poly.pdbx_seq_one_letter_code
_entity_poly.pdbx_strand_id
1 'polypeptide(L)'
;MTARRQLIVMRHAKAGELPGGPDIERALRPRGSRNATAAGRWLAGRELVPDLVLCSSARRARQTWQYVSAELGGEPEVINDPRLYEADADDLLEIFGETRSQVRCLMYVGHNPAAADVTEILTGGAVDFPTSAIAIIGLHVSWPDLTEKPAGAGELVAAWRPQPES
;
A
#
# COMPACT_ATOMS: atom_id res chain seq x y z
N MET A 1 27.51 -0.56 -3.41
CA MET A 1 26.19 -1.18 -3.66
C MET A 1 25.10 -0.18 -3.40
N THR A 2 24.30 0.09 -4.41
CA THR A 2 23.13 0.95 -4.25
C THR A 2 22.03 0.17 -3.55
N ALA A 3 21.53 0.68 -2.45
CA ALA A 3 20.39 0.05 -1.77
C ALA A 3 19.20 0.02 -2.73
N ARG A 4 18.51 -1.11 -2.82
CA ARG A 4 17.28 -1.23 -3.60
C ARG A 4 16.22 -0.32 -3.05
N ARG A 5 15.43 0.25 -3.95
CA ARG A 5 14.18 0.89 -3.57
C ARG A 5 13.16 -0.18 -3.24
N GLN A 6 12.32 0.11 -2.27
CA GLN A 6 11.24 -0.79 -1.88
C GLN A 6 9.90 -0.09 -2.03
N LEU A 7 8.93 -0.84 -2.53
CA LEU A 7 7.54 -0.40 -2.61
C LEU A 7 6.70 -1.34 -1.76
N ILE A 8 5.98 -0.77 -0.80
CA ILE A 8 5.02 -1.51 0.02
C ILE A 8 3.64 -1.22 -0.55
N VAL A 9 2.95 -2.25 -1.02
CA VAL A 9 1.59 -2.13 -1.53
C VAL A 9 0.65 -2.73 -0.50
N MET A 10 -0.29 -1.92 0.01
CA MET A 10 -1.26 -2.37 0.99
C MET A 10 -2.68 -2.04 0.56
N ARG A 11 -3.57 -3.03 0.61
CA ARG A 11 -4.99 -2.80 0.48
C ARG A 11 -5.58 -2.37 1.82
N HIS A 12 -6.49 -1.39 1.81
CA HIS A 12 -7.16 -0.95 3.03
C HIS A 12 -7.79 -2.13 3.79
N ALA A 13 -7.95 -1.95 5.09
CA ALA A 13 -8.55 -2.96 5.97
C ALA A 13 -10.08 -3.04 5.79
N LYS A 14 -10.68 -4.04 6.40
CA LYS A 14 -12.12 -4.33 6.28
C LYS A 14 -12.96 -3.12 6.70
N ALA A 15 -13.78 -2.64 5.77
CA ALA A 15 -14.65 -1.50 5.99
C ALA A 15 -16.11 -1.92 6.10
N GLY A 16 -16.88 -1.12 6.82
CA GLY A 16 -18.32 -1.30 6.95
C GLY A 16 -19.08 -0.59 5.84
N GLU A 17 -20.39 -0.76 5.85
CA GLU A 17 -21.28 -0.05 4.96
C GLU A 17 -21.71 1.26 5.63
N LEU A 18 -22.15 2.22 4.80
CA LEU A 18 -22.71 3.49 5.26
C LEU A 18 -23.97 3.75 4.42
N PRO A 19 -25.10 3.10 4.79
CA PRO A 19 -26.33 3.26 4.03
C PRO A 19 -26.74 4.74 3.91
N GLY A 20 -26.99 5.18 2.68
CA GLY A 20 -27.34 6.57 2.40
C GLY A 20 -26.18 7.55 2.43
N GLY A 21 -24.99 7.12 2.78
CA GLY A 21 -23.80 7.96 2.78
C GLY A 21 -22.87 7.67 1.60
N PRO A 22 -21.90 8.56 1.33
CA PRO A 22 -20.97 8.36 0.22
C PRO A 22 -19.96 7.26 0.52
N ASP A 23 -19.57 6.50 -0.52
CA ASP A 23 -18.60 5.42 -0.39
C ASP A 23 -17.29 5.87 0.25
N ILE A 24 -16.81 7.06 -0.11
CA ILE A 24 -15.53 7.59 0.38
C ILE A 24 -15.49 7.75 1.91
N GLU A 25 -16.64 7.84 2.56
CA GLU A 25 -16.76 8.05 4.01
C GLU A 25 -16.99 6.76 4.80
N ARG A 26 -16.99 5.59 4.15
CA ARG A 26 -17.13 4.32 4.87
C ARG A 26 -15.94 4.08 5.78
N ALA A 27 -16.23 3.79 7.05
CA ALA A 27 -15.20 3.58 8.08
C ALA A 27 -14.84 2.11 8.22
N LEU A 28 -13.71 1.83 8.85
CA LEU A 28 -13.30 0.47 9.16
C LEU A 28 -14.29 -0.18 10.15
N ARG A 29 -14.47 -1.48 10.00
CA ARG A 29 -15.08 -2.33 11.03
C ARG A 29 -14.05 -2.61 12.12
N PRO A 30 -14.49 -3.02 13.33
CA PRO A 30 -13.56 -3.40 14.40
C PRO A 30 -12.55 -4.47 13.97
N ARG A 31 -12.97 -5.46 13.17
CA ARG A 31 -12.07 -6.45 12.59
C ARG A 31 -11.02 -5.80 11.70
N GLY A 32 -11.41 -4.80 10.90
CA GLY A 32 -10.48 -4.07 10.05
C GLY A 32 -9.42 -3.35 10.86
N SER A 33 -9.80 -2.70 11.96
CA SER A 33 -8.87 -2.03 12.86
C SER A 33 -7.87 -3.01 13.45
N ARG A 34 -8.33 -4.18 13.89
CA ARG A 34 -7.46 -5.22 14.44
C ARG A 34 -6.47 -5.74 13.39
N ASN A 35 -6.96 -5.97 12.17
CA ASN A 35 -6.11 -6.46 11.07
C ASN A 35 -5.09 -5.41 10.64
N ALA A 36 -5.46 -4.14 10.61
CA ALA A 36 -4.52 -3.06 10.31
C ALA A 36 -3.41 -2.96 11.37
N THR A 37 -3.77 -3.12 12.64
CA THR A 37 -2.79 -3.17 13.73
C THR A 37 -1.84 -4.36 13.55
N ALA A 38 -2.37 -5.54 13.23
CA ALA A 38 -1.54 -6.72 12.98
C ALA A 38 -0.61 -6.52 11.79
N ALA A 39 -1.09 -5.87 10.73
CA ALA A 39 -0.27 -5.51 9.57
C ALA A 39 0.90 -4.59 9.97
N GLY A 40 0.61 -3.58 10.78
CA GLY A 40 1.65 -2.67 11.30
C GLY A 40 2.69 -3.40 12.13
N ARG A 41 2.27 -4.33 12.97
CA ARG A 41 3.19 -5.16 13.76
C ARG A 41 4.08 -6.03 12.88
N TRP A 42 3.52 -6.57 11.81
CA TRP A 42 4.30 -7.37 10.86
C TRP A 42 5.37 -6.52 10.18
N LEU A 43 5.04 -5.32 9.73
CA LEU A 43 6.00 -4.38 9.15
C LEU A 43 7.07 -3.99 10.18
N ALA A 44 6.67 -3.68 11.41
CA ALA A 44 7.61 -3.31 12.47
C ALA A 44 8.58 -4.45 12.78
N GLY A 45 8.11 -5.70 12.77
CA GLY A 45 8.94 -6.87 12.97
C GLY A 45 9.96 -7.08 11.86
N ARG A 46 9.73 -6.53 10.68
CA ARG A 46 10.67 -6.52 9.56
C ARG A 46 11.58 -5.29 9.56
N GLU A 47 11.46 -4.45 10.57
CA GLU A 47 12.21 -3.19 10.69
C GLU A 47 12.02 -2.28 9.48
N LEU A 48 10.82 -2.30 8.89
CA LEU A 48 10.52 -1.59 7.66
C LEU A 48 9.62 -0.39 7.95
N VAL A 49 10.19 0.80 7.81
CA VAL A 49 9.47 2.07 7.97
C VAL A 49 9.54 2.83 6.65
N PRO A 50 8.39 3.18 6.04
CA PRO A 50 8.43 3.94 4.80
C PRO A 50 8.93 5.36 5.01
N ASP A 51 9.59 5.91 3.99
CA ASP A 51 9.98 7.33 3.95
C ASP A 51 8.80 8.21 3.56
N LEU A 52 7.99 7.69 2.65
CA LEU A 52 6.82 8.39 2.11
C LEU A 52 5.65 7.41 2.03
N VAL A 53 4.49 7.86 2.47
CA VAL A 53 3.24 7.12 2.36
C VAL A 53 2.28 7.87 1.45
N LEU A 54 1.84 7.22 0.38
CA LEU A 54 0.80 7.69 -0.50
C LEU A 54 -0.49 6.96 -0.12
N CYS A 55 -1.40 7.68 0.47
CA CYS A 55 -2.65 7.11 1.01
C CYS A 55 -3.84 7.65 0.24
N SER A 56 -4.75 6.76 -0.15
CA SER A 56 -6.02 7.19 -0.73
C SER A 56 -6.77 8.11 0.22
N SER A 57 -7.53 9.05 -0.33
CA SER A 57 -8.36 9.96 0.45
C SER A 57 -9.58 9.30 1.09
N ALA A 58 -9.90 8.05 0.72
CA ALA A 58 -11.00 7.31 1.33
C ALA A 58 -10.76 7.12 2.84
N ARG A 59 -11.81 7.34 3.63
CA ARG A 59 -11.72 7.20 5.09
C ARG A 59 -11.15 5.86 5.52
N ARG A 60 -11.57 4.76 4.88
CA ARG A 60 -11.07 3.41 5.19
C ARG A 60 -9.58 3.25 4.96
N ALA A 61 -9.02 3.93 3.96
CA ALA A 61 -7.57 3.92 3.70
C ALA A 61 -6.81 4.75 4.74
N ARG A 62 -7.32 5.94 5.05
CA ARG A 62 -6.71 6.82 6.06
C ARG A 62 -6.73 6.17 7.44
N GLN A 63 -7.81 5.52 7.81
CA GLN A 63 -7.89 4.79 9.08
C GLN A 63 -6.95 3.58 9.11
N THR A 64 -6.82 2.87 7.99
CA THR A 64 -5.87 1.76 7.89
C THR A 64 -4.46 2.24 8.20
N TRP A 65 -4.02 3.33 7.56
CA TRP A 65 -2.71 3.91 7.83
C TRP A 65 -2.58 4.34 9.29
N GLN A 66 -3.61 4.92 9.88
CA GLN A 66 -3.60 5.34 11.28
C GLN A 66 -3.26 4.18 12.22
N TYR A 67 -3.88 3.02 12.02
CA TYR A 67 -3.61 1.84 12.86
C TYR A 67 -2.25 1.22 12.55
N VAL A 68 -1.83 1.19 11.29
CA VAL A 68 -0.50 0.71 10.90
C VAL A 68 0.58 1.59 11.51
N SER A 69 0.46 2.91 11.37
CA SER A 69 1.48 3.86 11.81
C SER A 69 1.69 3.83 13.32
N ALA A 70 0.65 3.52 14.09
CA ALA A 70 0.74 3.41 15.55
C ALA A 70 1.72 2.32 15.99
N GLU A 71 1.98 1.34 15.13
CA GLU A 71 2.89 0.21 15.43
C GLU A 71 4.29 0.42 14.85
N LEU A 72 4.48 1.45 14.01
CA LEU A 72 5.76 1.75 13.39
C LEU A 72 6.49 2.85 14.14
N GLY A 73 7.82 2.78 14.15
CA GLY A 73 8.63 3.90 14.60
C GLY A 73 8.76 4.95 13.50
N GLY A 74 9.38 6.08 13.83
CA GLY A 74 9.64 7.15 12.88
C GLY A 74 8.42 8.01 12.59
N GLU A 75 8.62 8.97 11.70
CA GLU A 75 7.57 9.91 11.28
C GLU A 75 7.62 10.05 9.76
N PRO A 76 7.07 9.08 9.01
CA PRO A 76 7.07 9.18 7.55
C PRO A 76 6.21 10.37 7.09
N GLU A 77 6.60 10.95 5.96
CA GLU A 77 5.75 11.91 5.28
C GLU A 77 4.53 11.18 4.73
N VAL A 78 3.35 11.74 4.92
CA VAL A 78 2.10 11.14 4.44
C VAL A 78 1.39 12.11 3.52
N ILE A 79 1.06 11.66 2.33
CA ILE A 79 0.25 12.41 1.37
C ILE A 79 -1.06 11.66 1.16
N ASN A 80 -2.17 12.31 1.54
CA ASN A 80 -3.50 11.80 1.23
C ASN A 80 -3.88 12.32 -0.15
N ASP A 81 -3.68 11.49 -1.17
CA ASP A 81 -3.82 11.89 -2.55
C ASP A 81 -5.19 11.48 -3.10
N PRO A 82 -6.06 12.44 -3.45
CA PRO A 82 -7.39 12.12 -3.96
C PRO A 82 -7.35 11.36 -5.30
N ARG A 83 -6.27 11.46 -6.07
CA ARG A 83 -6.13 10.71 -7.32
C ARG A 83 -6.11 9.20 -7.08
N LEU A 84 -5.73 8.76 -5.87
CA LEU A 84 -5.62 7.33 -5.54
C LEU A 84 -6.96 6.66 -5.29
N TYR A 85 -8.01 7.42 -5.06
CA TYR A 85 -9.32 6.86 -4.70
C TYR A 85 -9.90 5.96 -5.82
N GLU A 86 -9.83 6.42 -7.06
CA GLU A 86 -10.36 5.67 -8.22
C GLU A 86 -9.26 5.26 -9.21
N ALA A 87 -8.01 5.26 -8.76
CA ALA A 87 -6.88 4.94 -9.62
C ALA A 87 -6.87 3.47 -10.03
N ASP A 88 -6.58 3.21 -11.30
CA ASP A 88 -6.20 1.87 -11.76
C ASP A 88 -4.69 1.68 -11.65
N ALA A 89 -4.18 0.51 -12.07
CA ALA A 89 -2.76 0.21 -11.96
C ALA A 89 -1.88 1.18 -12.77
N ASP A 90 -2.33 1.58 -13.95
CA ASP A 90 -1.57 2.52 -14.78
C ASP A 90 -1.49 3.89 -14.10
N ASP A 91 -2.58 4.35 -13.50
CA ASP A 91 -2.59 5.60 -12.73
C ASP A 91 -1.63 5.52 -11.55
N LEU A 92 -1.60 4.37 -10.84
CA LEU A 92 -0.68 4.17 -9.73
C LEU A 92 0.78 4.27 -10.19
N LEU A 93 1.11 3.65 -11.32
CA LEU A 93 2.47 3.68 -11.85
C LEU A 93 2.91 5.09 -12.20
N GLU A 94 2.03 5.91 -12.75
CA GLU A 94 2.32 7.32 -13.02
C GLU A 94 2.57 8.10 -11.72
N ILE A 95 1.71 7.89 -10.72
CA ILE A 95 1.83 8.58 -9.43
C ILE A 95 3.11 8.15 -8.70
N PHE A 96 3.41 6.84 -8.68
CA PHE A 96 4.67 6.34 -8.10
C PHE A 96 5.89 6.92 -8.82
N GLY A 97 5.78 7.12 -10.13
CA GLY A 97 6.85 7.71 -10.95
C GLY A 97 7.19 9.16 -10.57
N GLU A 98 6.28 9.86 -9.92
CA GLU A 98 6.49 11.24 -9.44
C GLU A 98 7.34 11.31 -8.17
N THR A 99 7.62 10.17 -7.55
CA THR A 99 8.33 10.11 -6.26
C THR A 99 9.76 10.64 -6.42
N ARG A 100 10.18 11.49 -5.49
CA ARG A 100 11.53 12.05 -5.52
C ARG A 100 12.59 10.97 -5.23
N SER A 101 13.77 11.13 -5.79
CA SER A 101 14.84 10.12 -5.74
C SER A 101 15.35 9.80 -4.34
N GLN A 102 15.17 10.72 -3.39
CA GLN A 102 15.60 10.53 -2.00
C GLN A 102 14.77 9.47 -1.26
N VAL A 103 13.55 9.21 -1.73
CA VAL A 103 12.68 8.18 -1.13
C VAL A 103 13.21 6.80 -1.50
N ARG A 104 13.54 5.99 -0.48
CA ARG A 104 14.03 4.62 -0.65
C ARG A 104 12.93 3.60 -0.41
N CYS A 105 11.99 3.92 0.46
CA CYS A 105 10.85 3.08 0.77
C CYS A 105 9.57 3.89 0.62
N LEU A 106 8.76 3.51 -0.35
CA LEU A 106 7.46 4.12 -0.64
C LEU A 106 6.36 3.15 -0.22
N MET A 107 5.37 3.63 0.49
CA MET A 107 4.20 2.82 0.82
C MET A 107 2.96 3.41 0.18
N TYR A 108 2.16 2.54 -0.42
CA TYR A 108 0.84 2.85 -0.95
C TYR A 108 -0.22 2.15 -0.12
N VAL A 109 -1.25 2.89 0.28
CA VAL A 109 -2.43 2.34 0.94
C VAL A 109 -3.66 2.69 0.11
N GLY A 110 -4.31 1.69 -0.44
CA GLY A 110 -5.44 1.94 -1.33
C GLY A 110 -6.34 0.75 -1.56
N HIS A 111 -6.70 0.53 -2.81
CA HIS A 111 -7.84 -0.28 -3.18
C HIS A 111 -7.49 -1.39 -4.18
N ASN A 112 -8.33 -2.43 -4.23
CA ASN A 112 -8.34 -3.39 -5.31
C ASN A 112 -9.36 -2.96 -6.37
N PRO A 113 -9.17 -3.35 -7.64
CA PRO A 113 -8.12 -4.27 -8.13
C PRO A 113 -6.75 -3.62 -8.33
N ALA A 114 -6.61 -2.33 -8.19
CA ALA A 114 -5.36 -1.63 -8.48
C ALA A 114 -4.15 -2.17 -7.71
N ALA A 115 -4.30 -2.48 -6.41
CA ALA A 115 -3.21 -3.01 -5.60
C ALA A 115 -2.71 -4.36 -6.14
N ALA A 116 -3.64 -5.29 -6.43
CA ALA A 116 -3.29 -6.60 -6.98
C ALA A 116 -2.68 -6.45 -8.38
N ASP A 117 -3.28 -5.61 -9.22
CA ASP A 117 -2.84 -5.43 -10.61
C ASP A 117 -1.44 -4.82 -10.69
N VAL A 118 -1.15 -3.77 -9.92
CA VAL A 118 0.17 -3.14 -9.95
C VAL A 118 1.25 -4.10 -9.45
N THR A 119 0.93 -4.90 -8.45
CA THR A 119 1.85 -5.91 -7.92
C THR A 119 2.18 -6.95 -9.00
N GLU A 120 1.18 -7.43 -9.72
CA GLU A 120 1.38 -8.39 -10.80
C GLU A 120 2.22 -7.81 -11.94
N ILE A 121 1.93 -6.58 -12.35
CA ILE A 121 2.72 -5.90 -13.40
C ILE A 121 4.19 -5.82 -13.00
N LEU A 122 4.46 -5.36 -11.78
CA LEU A 122 5.82 -5.13 -11.32
C LEU A 122 6.61 -6.41 -11.10
N THR A 123 5.97 -7.46 -10.60
CA THR A 123 6.66 -8.70 -10.20
C THR A 123 6.53 -9.84 -11.20
N GLY A 124 5.55 -9.77 -12.08
CA GLY A 124 5.24 -10.85 -13.03
C GLY A 124 4.43 -11.99 -12.44
N GLY A 125 4.03 -11.90 -11.17
CA GLY A 125 3.27 -12.94 -10.50
C GLY A 125 2.02 -12.41 -9.81
N ALA A 126 0.94 -13.18 -9.87
CA ALA A 126 -0.30 -12.84 -9.19
C ALA A 126 -0.15 -13.03 -7.69
N VAL A 127 -0.63 -12.05 -6.92
CA VAL A 127 -0.68 -12.11 -5.45
C VAL A 127 -2.12 -11.94 -5.03
N ASP A 128 -2.57 -12.81 -4.13
CA ASP A 128 -3.89 -12.70 -3.55
C ASP A 128 -3.93 -11.50 -2.59
N PHE A 129 -4.88 -10.59 -2.81
CA PHE A 129 -4.91 -9.31 -2.09
C PHE A 129 -6.23 -9.08 -1.35
N PRO A 130 -6.49 -9.86 -0.28
CA PRO A 130 -7.64 -9.55 0.58
C PRO A 130 -7.46 -8.21 1.29
N THR A 131 -8.52 -7.70 1.93
CA THR A 131 -8.39 -6.49 2.74
C THR A 131 -7.28 -6.66 3.78
N SER A 132 -6.52 -5.60 4.04
CA SER A 132 -5.35 -5.55 4.92
C SER A 132 -4.09 -6.22 4.38
N ALA A 133 -4.14 -6.88 3.22
CA ALA A 133 -2.97 -7.57 2.66
C ALA A 133 -1.87 -6.59 2.27
N ILE A 134 -0.63 -7.05 2.36
CA ILE A 134 0.57 -6.29 2.04
C ILE A 134 1.45 -7.11 1.11
N ALA A 135 2.02 -6.45 0.10
CA ALA A 135 3.11 -6.98 -0.70
C ALA A 135 4.30 -6.01 -0.59
N ILE A 136 5.48 -6.55 -0.37
CA ILE A 136 6.73 -5.78 -0.38
C ILE A 136 7.46 -6.13 -1.64
N ILE A 137 7.75 -5.13 -2.46
CA ILE A 137 8.39 -5.28 -3.77
C ILE A 137 9.75 -4.60 -3.74
N GLY A 138 10.80 -5.34 -4.05
CA GLY A 138 12.13 -4.78 -4.26
C GLY A 138 12.26 -4.34 -5.71
N LEU A 139 12.54 -3.06 -5.94
CA LEU A 139 12.61 -2.50 -7.28
C LEU A 139 14.05 -2.47 -7.79
N HIS A 140 14.22 -2.80 -9.08
CA HIS A 140 15.52 -2.75 -9.77
C HIS A 140 15.74 -1.43 -10.50
N VAL A 141 14.74 -0.55 -10.49
CA VAL A 141 14.68 0.65 -11.31
C VAL A 141 14.41 1.88 -10.44
N SER A 142 14.59 3.07 -11.01
CA SER A 142 14.21 4.32 -10.35
C SER A 142 12.70 4.53 -10.40
N TRP A 143 12.19 5.47 -9.58
CA TRP A 143 10.76 5.76 -9.58
C TRP A 143 10.22 6.17 -10.95
N PRO A 144 10.87 7.09 -11.71
CA PRO A 144 10.36 7.47 -13.03
C PRO A 144 10.26 6.30 -14.02
N ASP A 145 11.13 5.29 -13.90
CA ASP A 145 11.09 4.12 -14.78
C ASP A 145 9.81 3.31 -14.63
N LEU A 146 9.10 3.43 -13.51
CA LEU A 146 7.84 2.74 -13.30
C LEU A 146 6.75 3.20 -14.28
N THR A 147 6.86 4.44 -14.77
CA THR A 147 5.92 4.95 -15.77
C THR A 147 6.24 4.40 -17.17
N GLU A 148 7.51 4.25 -17.49
CA GLU A 148 7.95 3.86 -18.83
C GLU A 148 8.10 2.35 -19.02
N LYS A 149 8.66 1.65 -18.03
CA LYS A 149 8.98 0.22 -18.12
C LYS A 149 8.60 -0.51 -16.83
N PRO A 150 7.31 -0.60 -16.51
CA PRO A 150 6.89 -1.20 -15.24
C PRO A 150 6.98 -2.72 -15.22
N ALA A 151 6.80 -3.39 -16.36
CA ALA A 151 6.74 -4.86 -16.40
C ALA A 151 8.05 -5.48 -15.92
N GLY A 152 7.98 -6.29 -14.86
CA GLY A 152 9.16 -6.95 -14.32
C GLY A 152 10.16 -6.03 -13.65
N ALA A 153 9.75 -4.81 -13.27
CA ALA A 153 10.63 -3.82 -12.67
C ALA A 153 11.09 -4.19 -11.25
N GLY A 154 10.47 -5.18 -10.64
CA GLY A 154 10.80 -5.61 -9.29
C GLY A 154 10.51 -7.07 -9.04
N GLU A 155 10.77 -7.49 -7.81
CA GLU A 155 10.49 -8.85 -7.36
C GLU A 155 9.75 -8.80 -6.03
N LEU A 156 8.90 -9.79 -5.78
CA LEU A 156 8.20 -9.92 -4.51
C LEU A 156 9.19 -10.37 -3.44
N VAL A 157 9.42 -9.50 -2.46
CA VAL A 157 10.33 -9.79 -1.33
C VAL A 157 9.58 -10.54 -0.24
N ALA A 158 8.36 -10.10 0.07
CA ALA A 158 7.52 -10.71 1.09
C ALA A 158 6.06 -10.31 0.87
N ALA A 159 5.16 -11.11 1.40
CA ALA A 159 3.74 -10.79 1.40
C ALA A 159 3.14 -11.21 2.73
N TRP A 160 2.09 -10.49 3.14
CA TRP A 160 1.38 -10.78 4.37
C TRP A 160 -0.13 -10.60 4.14
N ARG A 161 -0.90 -11.40 4.81
CA ARG A 161 -2.36 -11.28 4.83
C ARG A 161 -2.88 -11.63 6.23
N PRO A 162 -4.02 -11.06 6.63
CA PRO A 162 -4.59 -11.39 7.93
C PRO A 162 -5.02 -12.85 7.99
N GLN A 163 -4.98 -13.42 9.19
CA GLN A 163 -5.47 -14.78 9.42
C GLN A 163 -6.97 -14.83 9.15
N PRO A 164 -7.46 -15.91 8.49
CA PRO A 164 -8.90 -16.10 8.35
C PRO A 164 -9.55 -16.19 9.73
N GLU A 165 -10.76 -15.63 9.86
CA GLU A 165 -11.52 -15.85 11.08
C GLU A 165 -12.05 -17.29 11.11
N SER A 166 -11.84 -17.92 12.25
CA SER A 166 -12.40 -19.26 12.53
C SER A 166 -13.85 -19.17 12.97
#